data_1fac77d3a0b9ce4e42ea270e1bc3332b
#
_entry.id   1fac77d3a0b9ce4e42ea270e1bc3332b
#
_cell.length_a   1.000
_cell.length_b   1.000
_cell.length_c   1.000
_cell.angle_alpha   90.00
_cell.angle_beta   90.00
_cell.angle_gamma   90.00
#
_symmetry.space_group_name_H-M   'P 1'
#
loop_
_entity.id
_entity.type
_entity.pdbx_description
1 polymer ?
#
loop_
_entity_poly.entity_id
_entity_poly.type
_entity_poly.pdbx_seq_one_letter_code
_entity_poly.pdbx_strand_id
1 'polypeptide(L)'
;ADIKKNGLRNAVMLTVAPTGTISMVLGVSTGLEPIFAPVYKRMWKTSTPGVFNENIVIDPLFKEMYLRGRDLTHCVGAYDVTPEEHMKVQSVVQAHIDSAVSKTCNLPADFKPETLYEDLLSQAHDLKGVTFYRAGSRGNEPLTTVDHTTLDLDALIRSGKLQELASSIDTCIEGVCEI
;
A
#
# COMPACT_ATOMS: atom_id res chain seq x y z
N ALA A 1 11.35 16.12 33.35
CA ALA A 1 11.03 16.63 34.69
C ALA A 1 9.70 17.41 34.68
N ASP A 2 9.47 18.28 33.69
CA ASP A 2 8.30 19.17 33.63
C ASP A 2 6.98 18.45 33.37
N ILE A 3 6.98 17.41 32.54
CA ILE A 3 5.79 16.59 32.28
C ILE A 3 5.29 15.90 33.58
N LYS A 4 6.20 15.37 34.40
CA LYS A 4 5.83 14.76 35.71
C LYS A 4 5.22 15.76 36.67
N LYS A 5 5.66 17.04 36.60
CA LYS A 5 5.21 18.11 37.49
C LYS A 5 3.88 18.75 37.01
N ASN A 6 3.76 19.00 35.72
CA ASN A 6 2.69 19.81 35.15
C ASN A 6 1.65 19.00 34.38
N GLY A 7 1.93 17.71 34.10
CA GLY A 7 1.11 16.88 33.21
C GLY A 7 1.26 17.25 31.75
N LEU A 8 0.43 16.66 30.90
CA LEU A 8 0.27 16.97 29.48
C LEU A 8 -1.14 17.50 29.23
N ARG A 9 -1.25 18.51 28.37
CA ARG A 9 -2.55 19.03 27.95
C ARG A 9 -3.33 18.02 27.09
N ASN A 10 -2.64 17.36 26.16
CA ASN A 10 -3.25 16.43 25.20
C ASN A 10 -3.20 15.01 25.74
N ALA A 11 -4.35 14.32 25.76
CA ALA A 11 -4.44 12.92 26.16
C ALA A 11 -3.89 11.98 25.08
N VAL A 12 -3.92 12.39 23.82
CA VAL A 12 -3.42 11.65 22.65
C VAL A 12 -2.45 12.53 21.88
N MET A 13 -1.26 12.00 21.58
CA MET A 13 -0.17 12.78 20.98
C MET A 13 0.31 12.22 19.65
N LEU A 14 0.26 10.91 19.46
CA LEU A 14 0.79 10.22 18.30
C LEU A 14 -0.27 9.39 17.61
N THR A 15 -0.25 9.44 16.28
CA THR A 15 -1.06 8.60 15.40
C THR A 15 -0.24 8.21 14.17
N VAL A 16 -0.59 7.10 13.54
CA VAL A 16 -0.08 6.73 12.23
C VAL A 16 -1.22 6.86 11.23
N ALA A 17 -1.15 7.90 10.41
CA ALA A 17 -2.14 8.17 9.36
C ALA A 17 -1.87 7.33 8.10
N PRO A 18 -2.86 7.14 7.20
CA PRO A 18 -2.70 6.34 5.97
C PRO A 18 -1.64 6.88 5.00
N THR A 19 -1.52 8.18 4.84
CA THR A 19 -0.53 8.90 4.00
C THR A 19 -0.44 8.45 2.53
N GLY A 20 -1.50 7.83 1.98
CA GLY A 20 -1.48 7.23 0.63
C GLY A 20 -1.08 8.19 -0.48
N THR A 21 -1.75 9.36 -0.58
CA THR A 21 -1.43 10.36 -1.61
C THR A 21 -0.05 11.00 -1.38
N ILE A 22 0.30 11.28 -0.13
CA ILE A 22 1.59 11.91 0.21
C ILE A 22 2.75 10.98 -0.16
N SER A 23 2.64 9.69 0.11
CA SER A 23 3.66 8.71 -0.24
C SER A 23 3.86 8.58 -1.75
N MET A 24 2.77 8.65 -2.53
CA MET A 24 2.85 8.66 -3.99
C MET A 24 3.60 9.89 -4.51
N VAL A 25 3.36 11.07 -3.93
CA VAL A 25 4.10 12.31 -4.29
C VAL A 25 5.59 12.16 -4.03
N LEU A 26 5.94 11.48 -2.94
CA LEU A 26 7.33 11.29 -2.54
C LEU A 26 8.01 10.06 -3.19
N GLY A 27 7.27 9.23 -3.91
CA GLY A 27 7.80 8.00 -4.52
C GLY A 27 8.27 6.95 -3.51
N VAL A 28 7.59 6.87 -2.35
CA VAL A 28 7.91 5.93 -1.27
C VAL A 28 6.68 5.10 -0.88
N SER A 29 6.89 4.01 -0.13
CA SER A 29 5.81 3.21 0.42
C SER A 29 4.96 4.00 1.42
N THR A 30 3.70 3.63 1.57
CA THR A 30 2.73 4.29 2.44
C THR A 30 2.85 3.82 3.88
N GLY A 31 3.08 4.73 4.82
CA GLY A 31 3.02 4.46 6.27
C GLY A 31 3.81 3.22 6.69
N LEU A 32 3.11 2.20 7.21
CA LEU A 32 3.66 0.91 7.61
C LEU A 32 3.40 -0.19 6.58
N GLU A 33 2.92 0.17 5.40
CA GLU A 33 2.52 -0.81 4.40
C GLU A 33 3.70 -1.18 3.50
N PRO A 34 3.81 -2.43 3.06
CA PRO A 34 4.69 -2.77 1.95
C PRO A 34 4.19 -2.06 0.68
N ILE A 35 5.02 -2.01 -0.35
CA ILE A 35 4.54 -1.58 -1.67
C ILE A 35 3.38 -2.47 -2.12
N PHE A 36 2.44 -1.92 -2.89
CA PHE A 36 1.30 -2.70 -3.37
C PHE A 36 1.75 -3.93 -4.18
N ALA A 37 2.61 -3.71 -5.15
CA ALA A 37 3.35 -4.72 -5.92
C ALA A 37 4.53 -4.06 -6.62
N PRO A 38 5.58 -4.82 -7.00
CA PRO A 38 6.71 -4.29 -7.78
C PRO A 38 6.29 -3.69 -9.13
N VAL A 39 5.32 -4.34 -9.78
CA VAL A 39 4.65 -3.87 -11.01
C VAL A 39 3.16 -4.11 -10.87
N TYR A 40 2.36 -3.12 -11.21
CA TYR A 40 0.92 -3.22 -11.13
C TYR A 40 0.23 -2.39 -12.20
N LYS A 41 -1.00 -2.77 -12.51
CA LYS A 41 -1.90 -1.98 -13.35
C LYS A 41 -2.68 -1.01 -12.46
N ARG A 42 -2.70 0.26 -12.83
CA ARG A 42 -3.53 1.29 -12.23
C ARG A 42 -4.64 1.67 -13.20
N MET A 43 -5.88 1.68 -12.70
CA MET A 43 -7.05 2.16 -13.44
C MET A 43 -7.65 3.38 -12.76
N TRP A 44 -8.09 4.34 -13.55
CA TRP A 44 -8.84 5.50 -13.07
C TRP A 44 -9.94 5.89 -14.04
N LYS A 45 -11.00 6.49 -13.51
CA LYS A 45 -12.13 6.96 -14.30
C LYS A 45 -11.71 8.13 -15.20
N THR A 46 -12.27 8.17 -16.39
CA THR A 46 -12.21 9.35 -17.26
C THR A 46 -13.43 10.24 -17.03
N SER A 47 -13.44 11.44 -17.65
CA SER A 47 -14.61 12.31 -17.68
C SER A 47 -15.82 11.68 -18.41
N THR A 48 -15.60 10.64 -19.21
CA THR A 48 -16.65 9.91 -19.91
C THR A 48 -17.18 8.77 -19.05
N PRO A 49 -18.46 8.72 -18.68
CA PRO A 49 -19.02 7.66 -17.87
C PRO A 49 -18.77 6.27 -18.47
N GLY A 50 -18.30 5.35 -17.63
CA GLY A 50 -18.02 3.97 -18.02
C GLY A 50 -16.67 3.76 -18.74
N VAL A 51 -15.92 4.82 -19.01
CA VAL A 51 -14.60 4.73 -19.64
C VAL A 51 -13.51 4.86 -18.56
N PHE A 52 -12.56 3.94 -18.59
CA PHE A 52 -11.42 3.92 -17.68
C PHE A 52 -10.12 4.04 -18.48
N ASN A 53 -9.19 4.81 -17.97
CA ASN A 53 -7.81 4.76 -18.39
C ASN A 53 -7.06 3.72 -17.56
N GLU A 54 -6.02 3.11 -18.15
CA GLU A 54 -5.14 2.19 -17.43
C GLU A 54 -3.68 2.44 -17.82
N ASN A 55 -2.80 2.30 -16.83
CA ASN A 55 -1.37 2.31 -17.04
C ASN A 55 -0.70 1.21 -16.23
N ILE A 56 0.44 0.73 -16.73
CA ILE A 56 1.33 -0.13 -15.96
C ILE A 56 2.28 0.78 -15.19
N VAL A 57 2.31 0.60 -13.87
CA VAL A 57 3.15 1.35 -12.95
C VAL A 57 4.23 0.42 -12.42
N ILE A 58 5.44 0.91 -12.34
CA ILE A 58 6.58 0.23 -11.75
C ILE A 58 7.03 0.97 -10.49
N ASP A 59 7.33 0.24 -9.43
CA ASP A 59 7.94 0.82 -8.24
C ASP A 59 9.35 1.37 -8.58
N PRO A 60 9.68 2.62 -8.20
CA PRO A 60 10.95 3.23 -8.57
C PRO A 60 12.18 2.47 -8.07
N LEU A 61 12.13 1.98 -6.83
CA LEU A 61 13.23 1.22 -6.23
C LEU A 61 13.38 -0.15 -6.92
N PHE A 62 12.27 -0.83 -7.18
CA PHE A 62 12.28 -2.09 -7.94
C PHE A 62 12.90 -1.90 -9.33
N LYS A 63 12.50 -0.84 -10.05
CA LYS A 63 13.08 -0.49 -11.36
C LYS A 63 14.58 -0.27 -11.28
N GLU A 64 15.04 0.50 -10.28
CA GLU A 64 16.47 0.76 -10.07
C GLU A 64 17.24 -0.53 -9.77
N MET A 65 16.71 -1.38 -8.91
CA MET A 65 17.32 -2.68 -8.60
C MET A 65 17.39 -3.59 -9.83
N TYR A 66 16.30 -3.65 -10.61
CA TYR A 66 16.25 -4.40 -11.87
C TYR A 66 17.32 -3.93 -12.85
N LEU A 67 17.40 -2.63 -13.12
CA LEU A 67 18.38 -2.05 -14.06
C LEU A 67 19.84 -2.24 -13.62
N ARG A 68 20.08 -2.39 -12.31
CA ARG A 68 21.40 -2.67 -11.74
C ARG A 68 21.71 -4.17 -11.65
N GLY A 69 20.84 -5.04 -12.13
CA GLY A 69 21.00 -6.50 -12.03
C GLY A 69 21.08 -7.01 -10.58
N ARG A 70 20.35 -6.36 -9.65
CA ARG A 70 20.29 -6.77 -8.25
C ARG A 70 19.36 -7.97 -8.08
N ASP A 71 19.56 -8.69 -6.98
CA ASP A 71 18.63 -9.73 -6.58
C ASP A 71 17.27 -9.12 -6.20
N LEU A 72 16.21 -9.60 -6.86
CA LEU A 72 14.84 -9.12 -6.69
C LEU A 72 13.97 -10.05 -5.83
N THR A 73 14.52 -11.16 -5.34
CA THR A 73 13.78 -12.17 -4.57
C THR A 73 13.15 -11.63 -3.28
N HIS A 74 13.67 -10.53 -2.77
CA HIS A 74 13.16 -9.87 -1.57
C HIS A 74 12.24 -8.66 -1.86
N CYS A 75 11.93 -8.41 -3.13
CA CYS A 75 10.99 -7.36 -3.51
C CYS A 75 9.56 -7.87 -3.40
N VAL A 76 9.04 -7.91 -2.17
CA VAL A 76 7.70 -8.40 -1.86
C VAL A 76 6.66 -7.28 -1.89
N GLY A 77 5.48 -7.59 -2.41
CA GLY A 77 4.33 -6.70 -2.40
C GLY A 77 3.35 -7.02 -1.27
N ALA A 78 2.26 -6.25 -1.21
CA ALA A 78 1.29 -6.34 -0.12
C ALA A 78 0.56 -7.70 -0.04
N TYR A 79 0.46 -8.43 -1.15
CA TYR A 79 -0.17 -9.75 -1.19
C TYR A 79 0.80 -10.91 -0.92
N ASP A 80 2.11 -10.63 -0.87
CA ASP A 80 3.14 -11.62 -0.55
C ASP A 80 3.35 -11.73 0.96
N VAL A 81 2.81 -10.78 1.73
CA VAL A 81 2.84 -10.73 3.20
C VAL A 81 1.56 -11.36 3.74
N THR A 82 1.69 -12.29 4.69
CA THR A 82 0.54 -12.95 5.29
C THR A 82 -0.29 -11.99 6.16
N PRO A 83 -1.59 -12.25 6.38
CA PRO A 83 -2.43 -11.44 7.28
C PRO A 83 -1.86 -11.35 8.69
N GLU A 84 -1.32 -12.45 9.21
CA GLU A 84 -0.67 -12.49 10.52
C GLU A 84 0.53 -11.53 10.57
N GLU A 85 1.40 -11.55 9.57
CA GLU A 85 2.57 -10.66 9.47
C GLU A 85 2.15 -9.20 9.35
N HIS A 86 1.11 -8.91 8.53
CA HIS A 86 0.54 -7.57 8.43
C HIS A 86 0.08 -7.04 9.80
N MET A 87 -0.68 -7.85 10.54
CA MET A 87 -1.17 -7.47 11.86
C MET A 87 -0.05 -7.40 12.90
N LYS A 88 0.96 -8.28 12.80
CA LYS A 88 2.14 -8.26 13.68
C LYS A 88 2.92 -6.96 13.59
N VAL A 89 3.20 -6.48 12.37
CA VAL A 89 3.86 -5.18 12.17
C VAL A 89 3.02 -4.06 12.80
N GLN A 90 1.69 -4.09 12.59
CA GLN A 90 0.79 -3.09 13.15
C GLN A 90 0.78 -3.12 14.68
N SER A 91 0.74 -4.30 15.31
CA SER A 91 0.70 -4.46 16.77
C SER A 91 1.98 -3.95 17.43
N VAL A 92 3.14 -4.24 16.86
CA VAL A 92 4.43 -3.74 17.36
C VAL A 92 4.46 -2.22 17.39
N VAL A 93 3.98 -1.57 16.34
CA VAL A 93 3.91 -0.10 16.29
C VAL A 93 2.82 0.45 17.21
N GLN A 94 1.65 -0.23 17.28
CA GLN A 94 0.54 0.19 18.14
C GLN A 94 0.93 0.25 19.62
N ALA A 95 1.83 -0.62 20.07
CA ALA A 95 2.35 -0.60 21.45
C ALA A 95 3.03 0.73 21.84
N HIS A 96 3.44 1.54 20.85
CA HIS A 96 4.14 2.80 21.05
C HIS A 96 3.35 4.04 20.61
N ILE A 97 2.11 3.86 20.15
CA ILE A 97 1.26 4.92 19.59
C ILE A 97 0.00 5.05 20.44
N ASP A 98 -0.28 6.28 20.90
CA ASP A 98 -1.44 6.61 21.74
C ASP A 98 -2.78 6.43 21.02
N SER A 99 -2.83 6.81 19.74
CA SER A 99 -4.03 6.70 18.90
C SER A 99 -3.98 5.43 18.06
N ALA A 100 -4.93 5.27 17.13
CA ALA A 100 -4.93 4.14 16.22
C ALA A 100 -3.79 4.24 15.19
N VAL A 101 -3.29 3.08 14.79
CA VAL A 101 -2.35 2.90 13.70
C VAL A 101 -3.13 2.45 12.47
N SER A 102 -3.09 3.25 11.41
CA SER A 102 -3.70 2.89 10.13
C SER A 102 -2.80 1.95 9.36
N LYS A 103 -3.33 0.79 9.02
CA LYS A 103 -2.69 -0.19 8.15
C LYS A 103 -3.73 -1.06 7.47
N THR A 104 -3.54 -1.27 6.16
CA THR A 104 -4.33 -2.23 5.40
C THR A 104 -3.66 -3.61 5.44
N CYS A 105 -4.44 -4.61 5.71
CA CYS A 105 -4.09 -6.01 5.55
C CYS A 105 -4.69 -6.48 4.22
N ASN A 106 -3.85 -6.72 3.22
CA ASN A 106 -4.27 -7.18 1.91
C ASN A 106 -4.47 -8.69 1.92
N LEU A 107 -5.61 -9.14 1.40
CA LEU A 107 -5.99 -10.54 1.37
C LEU A 107 -6.11 -11.01 -0.08
N PRO A 108 -5.56 -12.16 -0.46
CA PRO A 108 -5.82 -12.79 -1.76
C PRO A 108 -7.33 -13.00 -2.00
N ALA A 109 -7.73 -13.12 -3.27
CA ALA A 109 -9.12 -13.29 -3.66
C ALA A 109 -9.77 -14.58 -3.11
N ASP A 110 -8.97 -15.62 -2.97
CA ASP A 110 -9.34 -16.95 -2.49
C ASP A 110 -9.13 -17.15 -0.97
N PHE A 111 -8.76 -16.07 -0.26
CA PHE A 111 -8.52 -16.13 1.18
C PHE A 111 -9.78 -16.56 1.95
N LYS A 112 -9.63 -17.50 2.88
CA LYS A 112 -10.74 -18.07 3.66
C LYS A 112 -11.02 -17.23 4.90
N PRO A 113 -12.26 -16.77 5.12
CA PRO A 113 -12.62 -15.93 6.26
C PRO A 113 -12.36 -16.58 7.63
N GLU A 114 -12.43 -17.91 7.71
CA GLU A 114 -12.22 -18.66 8.96
C GLU A 114 -10.79 -18.46 9.49
N THR A 115 -9.79 -18.53 8.60
CA THR A 115 -8.38 -18.31 8.96
C THR A 115 -8.17 -16.88 9.46
N LEU A 116 -8.81 -15.90 8.80
CA LEU A 116 -8.72 -14.49 9.21
C LEU A 116 -9.24 -14.25 10.62
N TYR A 117 -10.30 -14.97 10.99
CA TYR A 117 -10.89 -14.84 12.33
C TYR A 117 -9.94 -15.31 13.43
N GLU A 118 -9.25 -16.42 13.22
CA GLU A 118 -8.25 -16.94 14.16
C GLU A 118 -7.05 -15.98 14.30
N ASP A 119 -6.51 -15.50 13.17
CA ASP A 119 -5.42 -14.52 13.15
C ASP A 119 -5.82 -13.23 13.87
N LEU A 120 -7.03 -12.73 13.61
CA LEU A 120 -7.55 -11.52 14.26
C LEU A 120 -7.69 -11.70 15.76
N LEU A 121 -8.25 -12.83 16.22
CA LEU A 121 -8.41 -13.09 17.65
C LEU A 121 -7.07 -13.16 18.38
N SER A 122 -6.06 -13.73 17.75
CA SER A 122 -4.72 -13.85 18.35
C SER A 122 -4.07 -12.50 18.64
N GLN A 123 -4.44 -11.44 17.87
CA GLN A 123 -3.82 -10.12 17.94
C GLN A 123 -4.80 -9.00 18.37
N ALA A 124 -6.06 -9.32 18.65
CA ALA A 124 -7.10 -8.34 18.93
C ALA A 124 -6.79 -7.44 20.15
N HIS A 125 -6.04 -7.94 21.12
CA HIS A 125 -5.65 -7.18 22.31
C HIS A 125 -4.62 -6.08 22.04
N ASP A 126 -3.83 -6.24 20.99
CA ASP A 126 -2.71 -5.36 20.66
C ASP A 126 -3.07 -4.30 19.60
N LEU A 127 -4.29 -4.37 19.05
CA LEU A 127 -4.73 -3.52 17.95
C LEU A 127 -5.94 -2.67 18.36
N LYS A 128 -5.95 -1.40 17.97
CA LYS A 128 -7.10 -0.49 18.16
C LYS A 128 -8.05 -0.47 16.97
N GLY A 129 -7.67 -1.05 15.86
CA GLY A 129 -8.47 -1.20 14.66
C GLY A 129 -7.70 -1.93 13.58
N VAL A 130 -8.42 -2.57 12.67
CA VAL A 130 -7.85 -3.32 11.54
C VAL A 130 -8.65 -3.03 10.29
N THR A 131 -7.97 -2.86 9.17
CA THR A 131 -8.59 -2.72 7.84
C THR A 131 -8.18 -3.88 6.97
N PHE A 132 -9.16 -4.61 6.44
CA PHE A 132 -8.93 -5.69 5.49
C PHE A 132 -9.40 -5.30 4.10
N TYR A 133 -8.59 -5.62 3.10
CA TYR A 133 -8.93 -5.48 1.69
C TYR A 133 -8.67 -6.78 0.96
N ARG A 134 -9.75 -7.45 0.52
CA ARG A 134 -9.64 -8.69 -0.26
C ARG A 134 -9.64 -8.35 -1.76
N ALA A 135 -8.69 -8.89 -2.50
CA ALA A 135 -8.61 -8.76 -3.95
C ALA A 135 -9.93 -9.24 -4.60
N GLY A 136 -10.42 -8.54 -5.61
CA GLY A 136 -11.69 -8.84 -6.28
C GLY A 136 -12.94 -8.45 -5.50
N SER A 137 -12.83 -7.84 -4.31
CA SER A 137 -14.01 -7.45 -3.52
C SER A 137 -14.75 -6.23 -4.06
N ARG A 138 -14.14 -5.46 -4.95
CA ARG A 138 -14.73 -4.31 -5.64
C ARG A 138 -14.81 -4.59 -7.13
N GLY A 139 -15.90 -4.21 -7.77
CA GLY A 139 -16.14 -4.44 -9.21
C GLY A 139 -15.14 -3.71 -10.13
N ASN A 140 -14.59 -2.58 -9.68
CA ASN A 140 -13.56 -1.82 -10.40
C ASN A 140 -12.41 -1.57 -9.43
N GLU A 141 -11.41 -2.44 -9.44
CA GLU A 141 -10.22 -2.28 -8.62
C GLU A 141 -9.30 -1.23 -9.24
N PRO A 142 -8.96 -0.18 -8.48
CA PRO A 142 -8.06 0.87 -8.98
C PRO A 142 -6.63 0.36 -9.21
N LEU A 143 -6.23 -0.68 -8.48
CA LEU A 143 -4.91 -1.30 -8.58
C LEU A 143 -5.08 -2.81 -8.75
N THR A 144 -4.36 -3.40 -9.70
CA THR A 144 -4.34 -4.85 -9.94
C THR A 144 -2.88 -5.30 -10.06
N THR A 145 -2.50 -6.33 -9.32
CA THR A 145 -1.16 -6.90 -9.41
C THR A 145 -0.90 -7.47 -10.80
N VAL A 146 0.34 -7.35 -11.26
CA VAL A 146 0.80 -7.96 -12.52
C VAL A 146 2.01 -8.82 -12.19
N ASP A 147 2.01 -10.04 -12.68
CA ASP A 147 3.18 -10.91 -12.54
C ASP A 147 4.31 -10.37 -13.41
N HIS A 148 5.23 -9.66 -12.76
CA HIS A 148 6.36 -9.03 -13.41
C HIS A 148 7.34 -10.03 -14.05
N THR A 149 7.32 -11.30 -13.64
CA THR A 149 8.19 -12.34 -14.21
C THR A 149 7.75 -12.76 -15.62
N THR A 150 6.49 -12.51 -15.96
CA THR A 150 5.92 -12.79 -17.28
C THR A 150 6.04 -11.62 -18.25
N LEU A 151 6.51 -10.45 -17.79
CA LEU A 151 6.63 -9.23 -18.59
C LEU A 151 8.03 -9.09 -19.16
N ASP A 152 8.11 -8.60 -20.41
CA ASP A 152 9.36 -8.06 -20.94
C ASP A 152 9.57 -6.63 -20.38
N LEU A 153 10.16 -6.58 -19.16
CA LEU A 153 10.41 -5.32 -18.46
C LEU A 153 11.35 -4.41 -19.27
N ASP A 154 12.33 -4.98 -19.99
CA ASP A 154 13.26 -4.22 -20.81
C ASP A 154 12.53 -3.52 -21.97
N ALA A 155 11.64 -4.22 -22.65
CA ALA A 155 10.82 -3.62 -23.70
C ALA A 155 9.88 -2.56 -23.16
N LEU A 156 9.26 -2.80 -22.01
CA LEU A 156 8.36 -1.85 -21.35
C LEU A 156 9.08 -0.58 -20.89
N ILE A 157 10.26 -0.72 -20.27
CA ILE A 157 11.09 0.43 -19.84
C ILE A 157 11.53 1.25 -21.05
N ARG A 158 12.04 0.60 -22.13
CA ARG A 158 12.46 1.27 -23.35
C ARG A 158 11.32 1.98 -24.09
N SER A 159 10.12 1.44 -24.03
CA SER A 159 8.94 2.02 -24.72
C SER A 159 8.42 3.29 -24.06
N GLY A 160 8.85 3.61 -22.84
CA GLY A 160 8.32 4.71 -22.04
C GLY A 160 6.86 4.52 -21.58
N LYS A 161 6.31 3.32 -21.74
CA LYS A 161 4.91 2.99 -21.33
C LYS A 161 4.76 2.70 -19.85
N LEU A 162 5.87 2.49 -19.14
CA LEU A 162 5.87 2.35 -17.70
C LEU A 162 5.85 3.73 -17.04
N GLN A 163 4.88 3.96 -16.17
CA GLN A 163 4.88 5.13 -15.30
C GLN A 163 5.60 4.80 -13.99
N GLU A 164 6.43 5.70 -13.52
CA GLU A 164 6.92 5.65 -12.15
C GLU A 164 5.85 6.20 -11.20
N LEU A 165 5.84 5.73 -9.96
CA LEU A 165 4.85 6.10 -8.96
C LEU A 165 4.72 7.63 -8.82
N ALA A 166 5.84 8.36 -8.78
CA ALA A 166 5.86 9.82 -8.68
C ALA A 166 5.32 10.53 -9.94
N SER A 167 5.56 10.00 -11.13
CA SER A 167 5.09 10.61 -12.39
C SER A 167 3.59 10.41 -12.63
N SER A 168 2.95 9.49 -11.91
CA SER A 168 1.50 9.26 -12.01
C SER A 168 0.66 10.39 -11.41
N ILE A 169 1.30 11.38 -10.76
CA ILE A 169 0.64 12.53 -10.13
C ILE A 169 0.42 13.68 -11.10
N ASP A 170 1.21 13.78 -12.15
CA ASP A 170 1.02 14.82 -13.19
C ASP A 170 -0.39 14.76 -13.82
N THR A 171 -1.03 13.58 -13.80
CA THR A 171 -2.42 13.42 -14.22
C THR A 171 -3.45 13.94 -13.21
N CYS A 172 -3.04 14.23 -11.97
CA CYS A 172 -3.90 14.84 -10.95
C CYS A 172 -3.89 16.38 -10.99
N ILE A 173 -2.92 17.00 -11.67
CA ILE A 173 -2.77 18.49 -11.72
C ILE A 173 -3.80 19.12 -12.66
N GLU A 174 -4.39 18.38 -13.59
CA GLU A 174 -5.47 18.86 -14.45
C GLU A 174 -6.88 18.83 -13.83
N GLY A 175 -6.97 18.68 -12.51
CA GLY A 175 -8.16 19.13 -11.76
C GLY A 175 -9.17 18.09 -11.35
N VAL A 176 -8.94 16.79 -11.51
CA VAL A 176 -9.84 15.73 -10.99
C VAL A 176 -9.03 14.61 -10.33
N CYS A 177 -8.62 14.81 -9.09
CA CYS A 177 -8.29 13.71 -8.17
C CYS A 177 -9.58 13.29 -7.46
N GLU A 178 -10.41 12.47 -8.07
CA GLU A 178 -11.39 11.67 -7.33
C GLU A 178 -10.70 10.42 -6.79
N ILE A 179 -10.51 10.42 -5.46
CA ILE A 179 -10.08 9.27 -4.66
C ILE A 179 -11.22 8.25 -4.59
#